data_c5f9e7e65edaecd22ba1c590fede6014
#
_entry.id   c5f9e7e65edaecd22ba1c590fede6014
#
_cell.length_a   1.000
_cell.length_b   1.000
_cell.length_c   1.000
_cell.angle_alpha   90.00
_cell.angle_beta   90.00
_cell.angle_gamma   90.00
#
_symmetry.space_group_name_H-M   'P 1'
#
loop_
_entity.id
_entity.type
_entity.pdbx_description
1 polymer ?
#
loop_
_entity_poly.entity_id
_entity_poly.type
_entity_poly.pdbx_seq_one_letter_code
_entity_poly.pdbx_strand_id
1 'polypeptide(L)'
;MDIKAFKMDGLGNDFVIIDNRQKIINLTKEQIIKICNRNFIGCDQLILIETDKSADANLKFYNSDGGESGACGNGTRCVADLISKELNNKNIVLKTLSGNLKSEILGNNIVTTEIGIAKTEWNEIPLSEKLNTKNLNIKINDKNNKEYSGGTAVNVGNPHIIFFVNEIENFDIKKIGPNIENHKIFPEKCNVTIAKVINESLIKVKVWERGAGLX
;
A
#
# COMPACT_ATOMS: atom_id res chain seq x y z
N MET A 1 8.68 15.36 27.33
CA MET A 1 9.39 14.17 26.83
C MET A 1 9.61 14.38 25.33
N ASP A 2 10.86 14.37 24.90
CA ASP A 2 11.18 14.51 23.48
C ASP A 2 11.17 13.14 22.81
N ILE A 3 10.43 13.02 21.72
CA ILE A 3 10.30 11.77 20.96
C ILE A 3 11.11 11.94 19.67
N LYS A 4 12.04 11.01 19.45
CA LYS A 4 12.81 10.98 18.21
C LYS A 4 11.95 10.37 17.11
N ALA A 5 11.78 11.10 16.02
CA ALA A 5 11.04 10.66 14.86
C ALA A 5 11.84 10.91 13.59
N PHE A 6 11.58 10.08 12.59
CA PHE A 6 12.19 10.22 11.27
C PHE A 6 11.10 10.63 10.28
N LYS A 7 11.42 11.55 9.39
CA LYS A 7 10.57 11.88 8.25
C LYS A 7 11.20 11.25 7.01
N MET A 8 10.47 10.33 6.36
CA MET A 8 10.98 9.61 5.19
C MET A 8 9.90 9.51 4.12
N ASP A 9 10.31 9.24 2.90
CA ASP A 9 9.37 8.91 1.84
C ASP A 9 9.89 7.75 0.98
N GLY A 10 8.93 6.96 0.46
CA GLY A 10 9.19 5.94 -0.53
C GLY A 10 8.34 6.23 -1.77
N LEU A 11 8.97 6.71 -2.84
CA LEU A 11 8.31 7.04 -4.11
C LEU A 11 7.20 8.10 -3.94
N GLY A 12 7.43 9.08 -3.06
CA GLY A 12 6.51 10.17 -2.80
C GLY A 12 5.44 9.90 -1.74
N ASN A 13 5.29 8.65 -1.30
CA ASN A 13 4.43 8.27 -0.17
C ASN A 13 5.23 8.51 1.10
N ASP A 14 4.80 9.44 1.95
CA ASP A 14 5.63 9.93 3.05
C ASP A 14 5.15 9.49 4.43
N PHE A 15 6.12 9.33 5.31
CA PHE A 15 5.93 8.73 6.62
C PHE A 15 6.56 9.55 7.74
N VAL A 16 5.89 9.55 8.89
CA VAL A 16 6.52 9.84 10.19
C VAL A 16 6.78 8.49 10.85
N ILE A 17 8.03 8.20 11.15
CA ILE A 17 8.45 6.91 11.72
C ILE A 17 8.97 7.16 13.13
N ILE A 18 8.43 6.46 14.11
CA ILE A 18 8.77 6.61 15.53
C ILE A 18 9.31 5.29 16.06
N ASP A 19 10.50 5.32 16.65
CA ASP A 19 11.08 4.14 17.28
C ASP A 19 10.48 3.96 18.67
N ASN A 20 9.61 2.98 18.83
CA ASN A 20 8.95 2.63 20.08
C ASN A 20 9.42 1.30 20.64
N ARG A 21 10.63 0.86 20.29
CA ARG A 21 11.17 -0.42 20.80
C ARG A 21 11.33 -0.43 22.32
N GLN A 22 11.44 0.74 22.94
CA GLN A 22 11.46 0.87 24.42
C GLN A 22 10.06 0.82 25.05
N LYS A 23 8.99 0.82 24.24
CA LYS A 23 7.59 0.74 24.68
C LYS A 23 7.16 1.89 25.62
N ILE A 24 7.73 3.07 25.43
CA ILE A 24 7.41 4.25 26.25
C ILE A 24 6.39 5.18 25.58
N ILE A 25 6.08 4.92 24.31
CA ILE A 25 5.19 5.76 23.52
C ILE A 25 3.86 5.03 23.33
N ASN A 26 2.77 5.66 23.74
CA ASN A 26 1.42 5.17 23.55
C ASN A 26 0.58 6.32 22.98
N LEU A 27 0.37 6.30 21.65
CA LEU A 27 -0.32 7.38 20.96
C LEU A 27 -1.83 7.10 20.91
N THR A 28 -2.62 8.13 21.26
CA THR A 28 -4.07 8.07 21.02
C THR A 28 -4.36 8.31 19.54
N LYS A 29 -5.58 7.95 19.14
CA LYS A 29 -6.06 8.19 17.77
C LYS A 29 -5.94 9.67 17.38
N GLU A 30 -6.33 10.56 18.31
CA GLU A 30 -6.27 12.02 18.10
C GLU A 30 -4.85 12.52 17.89
N GLN A 31 -3.89 11.94 18.62
CA GLN A 31 -2.47 12.28 18.47
C GLN A 31 -1.94 11.84 17.11
N ILE A 32 -2.33 10.64 16.64
CA ILE A 32 -1.95 10.15 15.32
C ILE A 32 -2.50 11.08 14.23
N ILE A 33 -3.79 11.42 14.31
CA ILE A 33 -4.44 12.34 13.36
C ILE A 33 -3.69 13.68 13.34
N LYS A 34 -3.34 14.21 14.51
CA LYS A 34 -2.63 15.48 14.63
C LYS A 34 -1.24 15.41 13.99
N ILE A 35 -0.49 14.34 14.25
CA ILE A 35 0.85 14.15 13.66
C ILE A 35 0.77 14.07 12.12
N CYS A 36 -0.23 13.33 11.60
CA CYS A 36 -0.41 13.17 10.16
C CYS A 36 -0.93 14.42 9.46
N ASN A 37 -1.52 15.37 10.20
CA ASN A 37 -2.09 16.58 9.64
C ASN A 37 -1.01 17.43 8.95
N ARG A 38 -1.23 17.78 7.67
CA ARG A 38 -0.28 18.55 6.85
C ARG A 38 -0.02 19.96 7.37
N ASN A 39 -0.91 20.50 8.23
CA ASN A 39 -0.70 21.79 8.89
C ASN A 39 0.12 21.68 10.19
N PHE A 40 0.58 20.46 10.54
CA PHE A 40 1.43 20.21 11.71
C PHE A 40 2.74 19.57 11.26
N ILE A 41 2.92 18.26 11.42
CA ILE A 41 4.10 17.55 10.88
C ILE A 41 3.80 17.06 9.45
N GLY A 42 2.67 16.38 9.29
CA GLY A 42 2.16 15.92 8.01
C GLY A 42 2.81 14.64 7.51
N CYS A 43 1.99 13.66 7.18
CA CYS A 43 2.42 12.44 6.48
C CYS A 43 1.19 11.68 5.98
N ASP A 44 1.42 10.78 5.03
CA ASP A 44 0.38 9.87 4.57
C ASP A 44 0.08 8.83 5.64
N GLN A 45 1.13 8.29 6.29
CA GLN A 45 0.97 7.31 7.37
C GLN A 45 2.03 7.53 8.44
N LEU A 46 1.67 7.18 9.68
CA LEU A 46 2.59 7.11 10.81
C LEU A 46 2.98 5.63 11.00
N ILE A 47 4.27 5.38 11.28
CA ILE A 47 4.79 4.04 11.53
C ILE A 47 5.41 3.99 12.93
N LEU A 48 5.02 3.01 13.74
CA LEU A 48 5.71 2.70 14.98
C LEU A 48 6.59 1.46 14.78
N ILE A 49 7.86 1.57 15.18
CA ILE A 49 8.78 0.44 15.21
C ILE A 49 8.73 -0.13 16.63
N GLU A 50 8.43 -1.41 16.75
CA GLU A 50 8.38 -2.12 18.03
C GLU A 50 9.34 -3.32 18.01
N THR A 51 9.66 -3.87 19.18
CA THR A 51 10.46 -5.09 19.26
C THR A 51 9.66 -6.31 18.81
N ASP A 52 10.33 -7.28 18.22
CA ASP A 52 9.79 -8.60 17.95
C ASP A 52 10.84 -9.67 18.32
N LYS A 53 10.37 -10.89 18.57
CA LYS A 53 11.26 -12.03 18.94
C LYS A 53 11.72 -12.81 17.72
N SER A 54 11.03 -12.68 16.59
CA SER A 54 11.24 -13.51 15.39
C SER A 54 11.63 -12.68 14.16
N ALA A 55 11.69 -11.36 14.30
CA ALA A 55 12.03 -10.44 13.23
C ALA A 55 12.90 -9.32 13.79
N ASP A 56 13.56 -8.56 12.92
CA ASP A 56 14.42 -7.44 13.34
C ASP A 56 13.61 -6.33 14.00
N ALA A 57 12.32 -6.18 13.60
CA ALA A 57 11.38 -5.28 14.25
C ALA A 57 9.95 -5.66 13.86
N ASN A 58 8.97 -5.20 14.65
CA ASN A 58 7.55 -5.24 14.33
C ASN A 58 7.09 -3.84 13.94
N LEU A 59 6.28 -3.72 12.89
CA LEU A 59 5.78 -2.45 12.39
C LEU A 59 4.27 -2.35 12.57
N LYS A 60 3.84 -1.20 13.09
CA LYS A 60 2.43 -0.80 13.10
C LYS A 60 2.26 0.42 12.22
N PHE A 61 1.33 0.34 11.29
CA PHE A 61 1.03 1.43 10.35
C PHE A 61 -0.30 2.06 10.73
N TYR A 62 -0.34 3.39 10.73
CA TYR A 62 -1.56 4.15 11.00
C TYR A 62 -1.81 5.14 9.88
N ASN A 63 -3.01 5.12 9.35
CA ASN A 63 -3.47 6.07 8.34
C ASN A 63 -3.70 7.45 8.96
N SER A 64 -3.85 8.46 8.13
CA SER A 64 -4.06 9.85 8.57
C SER A 64 -5.38 10.05 9.35
N ASP A 65 -6.32 9.09 9.25
CA ASP A 65 -7.56 9.09 10.04
C ASP A 65 -7.38 8.42 11.42
N GLY A 66 -6.16 7.98 11.75
CA GLY A 66 -5.82 7.30 12.98
C GLY A 66 -6.15 5.81 13.02
N GLY A 67 -6.66 5.27 11.94
CA GLY A 67 -6.95 3.83 11.83
C GLY A 67 -5.71 3.02 11.50
N GLU A 68 -5.60 1.82 12.09
CA GLU A 68 -4.47 0.93 11.83
C GLU A 68 -4.59 0.30 10.43
N SER A 69 -3.46 0.20 9.72
CA SER A 69 -3.34 -0.42 8.40
C SER A 69 -2.51 -1.71 8.50
N GLY A 70 -2.84 -2.71 7.66
CA GLY A 70 -2.19 -4.02 7.71
C GLY A 70 -0.71 -4.01 7.35
N ALA A 71 -0.37 -3.28 6.32
CA ALA A 71 1.02 -3.14 5.84
C ALA A 71 1.10 -2.06 4.77
N CYS A 72 2.30 -1.57 4.54
CA CYS A 72 2.59 -0.63 3.46
C CYS A 72 4.01 -0.92 2.93
N GLY A 73 4.10 -1.36 1.67
CA GLY A 73 5.39 -1.70 1.05
C GLY A 73 6.36 -0.52 1.03
N ASN A 74 5.86 0.69 0.74
CA ASN A 74 6.70 1.90 0.73
C ASN A 74 7.28 2.17 2.12
N GLY A 75 6.42 2.14 3.15
CA GLY A 75 6.84 2.36 4.54
C GLY A 75 7.77 1.26 5.04
N THR A 76 7.51 0.02 4.66
CA THR A 76 8.39 -1.11 5.02
C THR A 76 9.80 -0.89 4.48
N ARG A 77 9.95 -0.41 3.23
CA ARG A 77 11.28 -0.12 2.66
C ARG A 77 11.98 1.00 3.43
N CYS A 78 11.25 2.03 3.84
CA CYS A 78 11.84 3.12 4.64
C CYS A 78 12.40 2.58 5.97
N VAL A 79 11.61 1.76 6.70
CA VAL A 79 12.08 1.21 7.97
C VAL A 79 13.20 0.20 7.75
N ALA A 80 13.14 -0.61 6.69
CA ALA A 80 14.22 -1.56 6.37
C ALA A 80 15.56 -0.82 6.18
N ASP A 81 15.56 0.32 5.50
CA ASP A 81 16.76 1.15 5.33
C ASP A 81 17.29 1.67 6.68
N LEU A 82 16.38 2.13 7.58
CA LEU A 82 16.78 2.60 8.91
C LEU A 82 17.42 1.47 9.75
N ILE A 83 16.74 0.32 9.83
CA ILE A 83 17.20 -0.82 10.64
C ILE A 83 18.49 -1.40 10.04
N SER A 84 18.60 -1.46 8.73
CA SER A 84 19.80 -1.92 8.03
C SER A 84 21.05 -1.11 8.45
N LYS A 85 20.91 0.21 8.51
CA LYS A 85 22.01 1.10 8.92
C LYS A 85 22.39 0.87 10.39
N GLU A 86 21.39 0.64 11.24
CA GLU A 86 21.60 0.37 12.66
C GLU A 86 22.32 -0.97 12.89
N LEU A 87 21.85 -2.03 12.21
CA LEU A 87 22.38 -3.39 12.39
C LEU A 87 23.60 -3.68 11.52
N ASN A 88 23.93 -2.78 10.58
CA ASN A 88 24.95 -2.99 9.55
C ASN A 88 24.67 -4.30 8.78
N ASN A 89 23.42 -4.53 8.43
CA ASN A 89 22.95 -5.74 7.75
C ASN A 89 22.06 -5.35 6.57
N LYS A 90 22.33 -5.90 5.40
CA LYS A 90 21.56 -5.60 4.19
C LYS A 90 20.25 -6.39 4.07
N ASN A 91 20.12 -7.46 4.87
CA ASN A 91 18.93 -8.30 4.82
C ASN A 91 18.15 -8.11 6.12
N ILE A 92 16.95 -7.55 6.01
CA ILE A 92 16.13 -7.15 7.16
C ILE A 92 14.77 -7.88 7.07
N VAL A 93 14.34 -8.42 8.18
CA VAL A 93 13.02 -9.06 8.30
C VAL A 93 12.14 -8.17 9.19
N LEU A 94 11.04 -7.68 8.65
CA LEU A 94 10.10 -6.82 9.37
C LEU A 94 8.75 -7.52 9.48
N LYS A 95 8.23 -7.58 10.69
CA LYS A 95 6.92 -8.16 10.96
C LYS A 95 5.84 -7.08 10.81
N THR A 96 4.73 -7.45 10.20
CA THR A 96 3.55 -6.59 10.04
C THR A 96 2.30 -7.41 10.35
N LEU A 97 1.13 -6.78 10.37
CA LEU A 97 -0.14 -7.51 10.48
C LEU A 97 -0.34 -8.50 9.31
N SER A 98 0.27 -8.20 8.15
CA SER A 98 0.17 -9.08 6.96
C SER A 98 1.21 -10.19 6.94
N GLY A 99 2.06 -10.28 7.99
CA GLY A 99 3.10 -11.29 8.11
C GLY A 99 4.51 -10.71 8.05
N ASN A 100 5.50 -11.59 7.97
CA ASN A 100 6.90 -11.20 7.89
C ASN A 100 7.26 -10.82 6.45
N LEU A 101 7.86 -9.66 6.29
CA LEU A 101 8.30 -9.10 5.01
C LEU A 101 9.84 -9.05 5.02
N LYS A 102 10.45 -9.70 4.05
CA LYS A 102 11.90 -9.67 3.88
C LYS A 102 12.29 -8.53 2.96
N SER A 103 13.29 -7.76 3.39
CA SER A 103 13.79 -6.62 2.61
C SER A 103 15.30 -6.78 2.39
N GLU A 104 15.76 -6.37 1.21
CA GLU A 104 17.17 -6.34 0.86
C GLU A 104 17.56 -4.92 0.43
N ILE A 105 18.61 -4.38 1.03
CA ILE A 105 19.14 -3.06 0.73
C ILE A 105 20.19 -3.19 -0.38
N LEU A 106 19.86 -2.71 -1.57
CA LEU A 106 20.71 -2.83 -2.76
C LEU A 106 21.72 -1.69 -2.88
N GLY A 107 21.62 -0.65 -2.04
CA GLY A 107 22.45 0.55 -2.12
C GLY A 107 21.76 1.65 -2.92
N ASN A 108 22.32 2.86 -2.89
CA ASN A 108 21.80 4.02 -3.63
C ASN A 108 20.32 4.30 -3.34
N ASN A 109 19.92 4.13 -2.08
CA ASN A 109 18.52 4.29 -1.61
C ASN A 109 17.52 3.33 -2.29
N ILE A 110 18.00 2.20 -2.82
CA ILE A 110 17.14 1.19 -3.42
C ILE A 110 16.97 0.04 -2.41
N VAL A 111 15.73 -0.27 -2.11
CA VAL A 111 15.34 -1.37 -1.21
C VAL A 111 14.30 -2.24 -1.93
N THR A 112 14.56 -3.53 -1.97
CA THR A 112 13.61 -4.54 -2.43
C THR A 112 12.90 -5.14 -1.22
N THR A 113 11.59 -5.29 -1.28
CA THR A 113 10.80 -5.92 -0.20
C THR A 113 9.86 -6.97 -0.81
N GLU A 114 9.88 -8.17 -0.25
CA GLU A 114 8.90 -9.22 -0.57
C GLU A 114 7.58 -8.85 0.09
N ILE A 115 6.51 -8.76 -0.68
CA ILE A 115 5.18 -8.42 -0.17
C ILE A 115 4.26 -9.65 -0.07
N GLY A 116 4.82 -10.84 -0.21
CA GLY A 116 4.09 -12.11 -0.11
C GLY A 116 3.63 -12.63 -1.46
N ILE A 117 2.80 -13.66 -1.41
CA ILE A 117 2.29 -14.34 -2.60
C ILE A 117 0.96 -13.71 -3.01
N ALA A 118 0.84 -13.36 -4.29
CA ALA A 118 -0.40 -12.83 -4.85
C ALA A 118 -1.49 -13.92 -4.79
N LYS A 119 -2.63 -13.57 -4.23
CA LYS A 119 -3.79 -14.46 -4.12
C LYS A 119 -4.77 -14.15 -5.25
N THR A 120 -5.24 -15.20 -5.91
CA THR A 120 -6.08 -15.04 -7.10
C THR A 120 -7.45 -15.71 -6.98
N GLU A 121 -7.68 -16.46 -5.90
CA GLU A 121 -9.00 -17.07 -5.68
C GLU A 121 -9.98 -16.03 -5.15
N TRP A 122 -11.24 -16.13 -5.59
CA TRP A 122 -12.28 -15.14 -5.26
C TRP A 122 -12.45 -14.89 -3.77
N ASN A 123 -12.37 -15.93 -2.95
CA ASN A 123 -12.54 -15.85 -1.50
C ASN A 123 -11.31 -15.29 -0.79
N GLU A 124 -10.14 -15.36 -1.43
CA GLU A 124 -8.92 -14.77 -0.89
C GLU A 124 -8.75 -13.30 -1.30
N ILE A 125 -9.49 -12.84 -2.32
CA ILE A 125 -9.48 -11.42 -2.77
C ILE A 125 -10.44 -10.54 -1.97
N PRO A 126 -11.16 -10.86 -1.08
CA PRO A 126 -12.43 -11.43 -0.73
C PRO A 126 -13.60 -10.79 -1.51
N LEU A 127 -13.93 -11.39 -2.62
CA LEU A 127 -15.11 -10.98 -3.40
C LEU A 127 -16.40 -11.44 -2.71
N SER A 128 -17.49 -10.74 -2.98
CA SER A 128 -18.79 -11.07 -2.38
C SER A 128 -19.37 -12.40 -2.86
N GLU A 129 -18.89 -12.92 -3.99
CA GLU A 129 -19.38 -14.19 -4.57
C GLU A 129 -18.31 -14.81 -5.46
N LYS A 130 -18.51 -16.09 -5.81
CA LYS A 130 -17.59 -16.83 -6.67
C LYS A 130 -17.67 -16.30 -8.11
N LEU A 131 -16.58 -15.69 -8.57
CA LEU A 131 -16.47 -15.10 -9.91
C LEU A 131 -15.15 -15.51 -10.55
N ASN A 132 -15.08 -15.35 -11.88
CA ASN A 132 -13.82 -15.51 -12.62
C ASN A 132 -12.93 -14.30 -12.36
N THR A 133 -11.97 -14.45 -11.47
CA THR A 133 -11.09 -13.37 -11.04
C THR A 133 -10.17 -12.86 -12.15
N LYS A 134 -9.94 -13.65 -13.21
CA LYS A 134 -9.16 -13.21 -14.37
C LYS A 134 -9.94 -12.24 -15.25
N ASN A 135 -11.28 -12.27 -15.16
CA ASN A 135 -12.15 -11.33 -15.89
C ASN A 135 -13.49 -11.21 -15.16
N LEU A 136 -13.63 -10.13 -14.41
CA LEU A 136 -14.84 -9.87 -13.62
C LEU A 136 -15.99 -9.28 -14.46
N ASN A 137 -15.76 -8.98 -15.74
CA ASN A 137 -16.75 -8.36 -16.63
C ASN A 137 -17.30 -7.03 -16.10
N ILE A 138 -16.47 -6.31 -15.34
CA ILE A 138 -16.85 -4.97 -14.86
C ILE A 138 -16.63 -3.98 -16.00
N LYS A 139 -17.59 -3.05 -16.14
CA LYS A 139 -17.59 -2.06 -17.20
C LYS A 139 -16.98 -0.75 -16.72
N ILE A 140 -16.11 -0.18 -17.55
CA ILE A 140 -15.57 1.17 -17.37
C ILE A 140 -15.69 1.91 -18.69
N ASN A 141 -15.76 3.24 -18.63
CA ASN A 141 -15.83 4.07 -19.83
C ASN A 141 -14.56 4.92 -19.97
N ASP A 142 -14.13 5.09 -21.21
CA ASP A 142 -13.05 6.04 -21.51
C ASP A 142 -13.61 7.49 -21.54
N LYS A 143 -12.75 8.46 -21.80
CA LYS A 143 -13.10 9.89 -21.87
C LYS A 143 -14.10 10.21 -22.98
N ASN A 144 -14.22 9.33 -23.99
CA ASN A 144 -15.15 9.47 -25.10
C ASN A 144 -16.44 8.66 -24.89
N ASN A 145 -16.65 8.15 -23.66
CA ASN A 145 -17.78 7.31 -23.27
C ASN A 145 -17.83 5.95 -23.98
N LYS A 146 -16.71 5.50 -24.56
CA LYS A 146 -16.61 4.15 -25.11
C LYS A 146 -16.47 3.16 -23.96
N GLU A 147 -17.33 2.14 -23.94
CA GLU A 147 -17.37 1.12 -22.90
C GLU A 147 -16.29 0.06 -23.12
N TYR A 148 -15.65 -0.34 -22.04
CA TYR A 148 -14.69 -1.46 -21.95
C TYR A 148 -15.14 -2.37 -20.82
N SER A 149 -15.15 -3.66 -21.06
CA SER A 149 -15.50 -4.67 -20.05
C SER A 149 -14.27 -5.49 -19.72
N GLY A 150 -14.07 -5.79 -18.44
CA GLY A 150 -12.91 -6.56 -18.01
C GLY A 150 -12.70 -6.53 -16.51
N GLY A 151 -11.44 -6.41 -16.12
CA GLY A 151 -11.02 -6.33 -14.72
C GLY A 151 -10.50 -7.66 -14.20
N THR A 152 -9.20 -7.74 -13.96
CA THR A 152 -8.52 -8.86 -13.29
C THR A 152 -8.38 -8.52 -11.82
N ALA A 153 -8.84 -9.39 -10.93
CA ALA A 153 -8.74 -9.17 -9.48
C ALA A 153 -7.60 -9.98 -8.88
N VAL A 154 -6.93 -9.38 -7.88
CA VAL A 154 -5.81 -10.00 -7.15
C VAL A 154 -5.72 -9.38 -5.76
N ASN A 155 -5.16 -10.13 -4.79
CA ASN A 155 -4.88 -9.61 -3.45
C ASN A 155 -3.39 -9.84 -3.14
N VAL A 156 -2.69 -8.76 -2.78
CA VAL A 156 -1.27 -8.77 -2.36
C VAL A 156 -1.12 -8.20 -0.94
N GLY A 157 -2.16 -8.40 -0.12
CA GLY A 157 -2.30 -7.81 1.21
C GLY A 157 -3.49 -6.87 1.28
N ASN A 158 -3.99 -6.46 0.13
CA ASN A 158 -5.24 -5.71 -0.05
C ASN A 158 -5.82 -6.04 -1.42
N PRO A 159 -7.15 -5.92 -1.60
CA PRO A 159 -7.77 -6.24 -2.89
C PRO A 159 -7.43 -5.21 -3.97
N HIS A 160 -7.16 -5.70 -5.17
CA HIS A 160 -6.92 -4.88 -6.37
C HIS A 160 -7.78 -5.36 -7.51
N ILE A 161 -8.20 -4.42 -8.39
CA ILE A 161 -8.71 -4.74 -9.71
C ILE A 161 -7.88 -3.99 -10.75
N ILE A 162 -7.46 -4.69 -11.79
CA ILE A 162 -6.60 -4.14 -12.85
C ILE A 162 -7.34 -4.25 -14.19
N PHE A 163 -7.45 -3.13 -14.91
CA PHE A 163 -7.97 -3.07 -16.28
C PHE A 163 -6.81 -2.86 -17.23
N PHE A 164 -6.50 -3.86 -18.04
CA PHE A 164 -5.46 -3.75 -19.07
C PHE A 164 -6.05 -3.09 -20.30
N VAL A 165 -5.43 -2.00 -20.74
CA VAL A 165 -5.92 -1.17 -21.85
C VAL A 165 -4.78 -0.83 -22.83
N ASN A 166 -5.13 -0.55 -24.09
CA ASN A 166 -4.13 -0.17 -25.09
C ASN A 166 -3.67 1.28 -24.93
N GLU A 167 -4.58 2.19 -24.57
CA GLU A 167 -4.27 3.61 -24.43
C GLU A 167 -4.71 4.16 -23.08
N ILE A 168 -3.76 4.19 -22.13
CA ILE A 168 -4.01 4.56 -20.74
C ILE A 168 -4.49 6.02 -20.59
N GLU A 169 -4.06 6.91 -21.50
CA GLU A 169 -4.41 8.33 -21.43
C GLU A 169 -5.88 8.59 -21.75
N ASN A 170 -6.54 7.62 -22.39
CA ASN A 170 -7.97 7.71 -22.66
C ASN A 170 -8.84 7.52 -21.42
N PHE A 171 -8.25 7.08 -20.29
CA PHE A 171 -9.02 6.78 -19.07
C PHE A 171 -8.75 7.78 -17.96
N ASP A 172 -9.84 8.26 -17.34
CA ASP A 172 -9.79 9.17 -16.20
C ASP A 172 -9.98 8.36 -14.91
N ILE A 173 -8.87 8.02 -14.25
CA ILE A 173 -8.89 7.21 -13.03
C ILE A 173 -9.65 7.90 -11.89
N LYS A 174 -9.71 9.26 -11.88
CA LYS A 174 -10.45 10.01 -10.86
C LYS A 174 -11.96 9.82 -10.96
N LYS A 175 -12.44 9.50 -12.16
CA LYS A 175 -13.87 9.17 -12.39
C LYS A 175 -14.13 7.68 -12.19
N ILE A 176 -13.24 6.83 -12.67
CA ILE A 176 -13.39 5.37 -12.62
C ILE A 176 -13.18 4.84 -11.19
N GLY A 177 -12.12 5.31 -10.53
CA GLY A 177 -11.67 4.80 -9.23
C GLY A 177 -12.75 4.74 -8.17
N PRO A 178 -13.43 5.87 -7.84
CA PRO A 178 -14.44 5.85 -6.77
C PRO A 178 -15.60 4.89 -7.04
N ASN A 179 -16.02 4.78 -8.31
CA ASN A 179 -17.15 3.90 -8.68
C ASN A 179 -16.77 2.43 -8.51
N ILE A 180 -15.57 2.06 -8.93
CA ILE A 180 -15.10 0.67 -8.85
C ILE A 180 -14.66 0.31 -7.42
N GLU A 181 -13.99 1.23 -6.72
CA GLU A 181 -13.62 1.03 -5.31
C GLU A 181 -14.81 0.58 -4.47
N ASN A 182 -15.98 1.18 -4.73
CA ASN A 182 -17.22 0.93 -3.98
C ASN A 182 -18.14 -0.08 -4.67
N HIS A 183 -17.65 -0.80 -5.67
CA HIS A 183 -18.47 -1.78 -6.38
C HIS A 183 -18.87 -2.95 -5.45
N LYS A 184 -20.13 -3.38 -5.53
CA LYS A 184 -20.73 -4.38 -4.63
C LYS A 184 -19.97 -5.70 -4.52
N ILE A 185 -19.19 -6.07 -5.55
CA ILE A 185 -18.42 -7.31 -5.50
C ILE A 185 -17.18 -7.21 -4.60
N PHE A 186 -16.79 -6.00 -4.19
CA PHE A 186 -15.68 -5.76 -3.26
C PHE A 186 -16.22 -5.25 -1.92
N PRO A 187 -16.71 -6.12 -1.03
CA PRO A 187 -17.27 -5.68 0.26
C PRO A 187 -16.24 -4.95 1.15
N GLU A 188 -14.96 -5.24 0.98
CA GLU A 188 -13.88 -4.55 1.68
C GLU A 188 -13.28 -3.42 0.86
N LYS A 189 -13.95 -3.02 -0.24
CA LYS A 189 -13.44 -2.08 -1.25
C LYS A 189 -12.16 -2.60 -1.90
N CYS A 190 -11.62 -1.86 -2.90
CA CYS A 190 -10.42 -2.31 -3.62
C CYS A 190 -9.62 -1.12 -4.15
N ASN A 191 -8.35 -1.37 -4.43
CA ASN A 191 -7.52 -0.49 -5.25
C ASN A 191 -7.87 -0.71 -6.71
N VAL A 192 -7.87 0.34 -7.51
CA VAL A 192 -8.24 0.29 -8.93
C VAL A 192 -7.06 0.74 -9.78
N THR A 193 -6.67 -0.09 -10.72
CA THR A 193 -5.54 0.20 -11.60
C THR A 193 -5.97 0.14 -13.06
N ILE A 194 -5.62 1.16 -13.82
CA ILE A 194 -5.64 1.12 -15.29
C ILE A 194 -4.19 0.87 -15.71
N ALA A 195 -3.94 -0.17 -16.50
CA ALA A 195 -2.59 -0.60 -16.84
C ALA A 195 -2.40 -0.74 -18.35
N LYS A 196 -1.25 -0.32 -18.85
CA LYS A 196 -0.82 -0.55 -20.24
C LYS A 196 0.50 -1.30 -20.23
N VAL A 197 0.55 -2.44 -20.86
CA VAL A 197 1.80 -3.18 -21.07
C VAL A 197 2.57 -2.46 -22.18
N ILE A 198 3.76 -1.96 -21.86
CA ILE A 198 4.64 -1.28 -22.83
C ILE A 198 5.52 -2.32 -23.55
N ASN A 199 6.14 -3.22 -22.76
CA ASN A 199 6.95 -4.33 -23.26
C ASN A 199 7.06 -5.41 -22.17
N GLU A 200 7.91 -6.40 -22.38
CA GLU A 200 8.07 -7.55 -21.46
C GLU A 200 8.55 -7.16 -20.05
N SER A 201 9.18 -6.01 -19.90
CA SER A 201 9.76 -5.57 -18.63
C SER A 201 9.16 -4.26 -18.09
N LEU A 202 8.14 -3.70 -18.77
CA LEU A 202 7.62 -2.37 -18.40
C LEU A 202 6.11 -2.30 -18.56
N ILE A 203 5.44 -1.90 -17.48
CA ILE A 203 3.99 -1.62 -17.45
C ILE A 203 3.81 -0.19 -16.96
N LYS A 204 3.01 0.60 -17.68
CA LYS A 204 2.57 1.93 -17.23
C LYS A 204 1.24 1.79 -16.51
N VAL A 205 1.08 2.47 -15.36
CA VAL A 205 -0.14 2.36 -14.56
C VAL A 205 -0.66 3.72 -14.12
N LYS A 206 -1.98 3.80 -13.89
CA LYS A 206 -2.65 4.86 -13.13
C LYS A 206 -3.40 4.15 -12.02
N VAL A 207 -3.23 4.59 -10.78
CA VAL A 207 -3.76 3.90 -9.61
C VAL A 207 -4.69 4.81 -8.82
N TRP A 208 -5.81 4.27 -8.37
CA TRP A 208 -6.70 4.83 -7.37
C TRP A 208 -6.62 3.92 -6.15
N GLU A 209 -6.11 4.44 -5.07
CA GLU A 209 -5.90 3.66 -3.85
C GLU A 209 -7.13 3.69 -2.94
N ARG A 210 -7.47 2.54 -2.43
CA ARG A 210 -8.59 2.32 -1.51
C ARG A 210 -8.51 3.26 -0.32
N GLY A 211 -9.50 4.12 -0.16
CA GLY A 211 -9.59 5.06 0.95
C GLY A 211 -8.65 6.26 0.91
N ALA A 212 -7.71 6.30 -0.07
CA ALA A 212 -6.72 7.37 -0.18
C ALA A 212 -6.86 8.18 -1.48
N GLY A 213 -7.41 7.58 -2.53
CA GLY A 213 -7.62 8.23 -3.81
C GLY A 213 -6.46 8.05 -4.77
N LEU A 214 -6.09 9.15 -5.45
CA LEU A 214 -5.08 9.06 -6.52
C LEU A 214 -3.72 8.66 -5.98
N UNK A 215 -3.28 7.58 -6.48
CA UNK A 215 -2.18 7.17 -6.09
C UNK A 215 -1.32 7.43 -6.74
#